data_522e5570bb83a76cc946c951b03b0664
#
_entry.id   522e5570bb83a76cc946c951b03b0664
#
_cell.length_a   1.000
_cell.length_b   1.000
_cell.length_c   1.000
_cell.angle_alpha   90.00
_cell.angle_beta   90.00
_cell.angle_gamma   90.00
#
_symmetry.space_group_name_H-M   'P 1'
#
loop_
_entity.id
_entity.type
_entity.pdbx_description
1 polymer ?
#
loop_
_entity_poly.entity_id
_entity_poly.type
_entity_poly.pdbx_seq_one_letter_code
_entity_poly.pdbx_strand_id
1 'polypeptide(L)'
;MEELKNKTVVETFRSKLKTPWVWLVVALTVGLTVLFSLSQKPQMVMYSQYIKSLSDFQLLDARLSRDMERARSGYGLDSMRILSESMTLREMAVSFARQMDELEGLGINHPSPHAVSRFEREVLGKVSAARRYLAVRTQWLKSWQQASYAANGLPDNQEYVVRELLDSARAGFSVRLPEGLGLPDTLYYQLDMLLNINLDLSEAWARFDSDAAMLNSEELIQFFQMERLNEIALNAKIPLVFYFLTLVLLLATFFFMFRSKQ
;
A
#
# COMPACT_ATOMS: atom_id res chain seq x y z
N MET A 1 32.51 54.77 -37.66
CA MET A 1 32.06 53.73 -38.62
C MET A 1 31.30 52.54 -37.97
N GLU A 2 31.58 52.23 -36.74
CA GLU A 2 30.85 51.13 -36.00
C GLU A 2 29.42 51.51 -35.61
N GLU A 3 29.14 52.75 -35.22
CA GLU A 3 27.78 53.19 -34.84
C GLU A 3 26.75 53.13 -35.99
N LEU A 4 27.21 53.42 -37.22
CA LEU A 4 26.37 53.34 -38.44
C LEU A 4 26.04 51.90 -38.80
N LYS A 5 26.95 50.95 -38.52
CA LYS A 5 26.72 49.50 -38.74
C LYS A 5 25.70 48.93 -37.75
N ASN A 6 25.74 49.36 -36.48
CA ASN A 6 24.81 48.92 -35.48
C ASN A 6 23.39 49.46 -35.72
N LYS A 7 23.24 50.71 -36.17
CA LYS A 7 21.92 51.28 -36.50
C LYS A 7 21.23 50.55 -37.66
N THR A 8 21.99 50.18 -38.69
CA THR A 8 21.45 49.44 -39.84
C THR A 8 21.04 48.01 -39.49
N VAL A 9 21.75 47.34 -38.56
CA VAL A 9 21.38 45.98 -38.08
C VAL A 9 20.10 46.02 -37.26
N VAL A 10 19.95 47.02 -36.39
CA VAL A 10 18.73 47.17 -35.54
C VAL A 10 17.49 47.54 -36.37
N GLU A 11 17.64 48.41 -37.38
CA GLU A 11 16.52 48.76 -38.27
C GLU A 11 16.12 47.61 -39.21
N THR A 12 17.09 46.82 -39.70
CA THR A 12 16.80 45.59 -40.47
C THR A 12 16.14 44.52 -39.62
N PHE A 13 16.50 44.39 -38.34
CA PHE A 13 15.87 43.49 -37.42
C PHE A 13 14.41 43.91 -37.08
N ARG A 14 14.19 45.23 -36.89
CA ARG A 14 12.85 45.82 -36.65
C ARG A 14 11.90 45.69 -37.84
N SER A 15 12.40 45.80 -39.05
CA SER A 15 11.57 45.61 -40.27
C SER A 15 11.21 44.15 -40.49
N LYS A 16 12.11 43.20 -40.15
CA LYS A 16 11.85 41.76 -40.23
C LYS A 16 10.87 41.28 -39.15
N LEU A 17 10.86 41.92 -37.96
CA LEU A 17 9.88 41.65 -36.90
C LEU A 17 8.42 42.00 -37.28
N LYS A 18 8.22 42.86 -38.29
CA LYS A 18 6.88 43.19 -38.79
C LYS A 18 6.27 42.15 -39.73
N THR A 19 7.05 41.13 -40.10
CA THR A 19 6.58 40.08 -41.00
C THR A 19 5.73 39.05 -40.21
N PRO A 20 4.48 38.74 -40.59
CA PRO A 20 3.61 37.83 -39.86
C PRO A 20 4.21 36.41 -39.66
N TRP A 21 5.15 36.03 -40.53
CA TRP A 21 5.87 34.75 -40.46
C TRP A 21 6.79 34.63 -39.24
N VAL A 22 7.42 35.71 -38.82
CA VAL A 22 8.29 35.70 -37.62
C VAL A 22 7.44 35.38 -36.37
N TRP A 23 6.26 35.97 -36.29
CA TRP A 23 5.33 35.70 -35.20
C TRP A 23 4.79 34.28 -35.21
N LEU A 24 4.59 33.70 -36.38
CA LEU A 24 4.19 32.31 -36.54
C LEU A 24 5.27 31.34 -36.02
N VAL A 25 6.55 31.60 -36.37
CA VAL A 25 7.70 30.81 -35.87
C VAL A 25 7.85 30.95 -34.36
N VAL A 26 7.72 32.17 -33.83
CA VAL A 26 7.77 32.41 -32.37
C VAL A 26 6.63 31.69 -31.68
N ALA A 27 5.39 31.77 -32.16
CA ALA A 27 4.23 31.09 -31.58
C ALA A 27 4.40 29.55 -31.60
N LEU A 28 4.92 29.01 -32.72
CA LEU A 28 5.23 27.58 -32.83
C LEU A 28 6.32 27.14 -31.83
N THR A 29 7.38 27.95 -31.70
CA THR A 29 8.47 27.66 -30.75
C THR A 29 7.98 27.69 -29.31
N VAL A 30 7.16 28.68 -28.95
CA VAL A 30 6.53 28.76 -27.62
C VAL A 30 5.60 27.56 -27.40
N GLY A 31 4.78 27.19 -28.40
CA GLY A 31 3.91 26.00 -28.34
C GLY A 31 4.70 24.71 -28.10
N LEU A 32 5.84 24.54 -28.82
CA LEU A 32 6.75 23.41 -28.62
C LEU A 32 7.36 23.38 -27.22
N THR A 33 7.77 24.53 -26.69
CA THR A 33 8.33 24.61 -25.33
C THR A 33 7.31 24.27 -24.28
N VAL A 34 6.07 24.74 -24.43
CA VAL A 34 4.96 24.39 -23.53
C VAL A 34 4.64 22.90 -23.61
N LEU A 35 4.55 22.31 -24.79
CA LEU A 35 4.34 20.88 -24.97
C LEU A 35 5.47 20.05 -24.36
N PHE A 36 6.73 20.49 -24.52
CA PHE A 36 7.86 19.84 -23.88
C PHE A 36 7.78 19.89 -22.35
N SER A 37 7.43 21.04 -21.77
CA SER A 37 7.21 21.17 -20.33
C SER A 37 6.07 20.28 -19.83
N LEU A 38 4.96 20.18 -20.58
CA LEU A 38 3.84 19.29 -20.27
C LEU A 38 4.21 17.81 -20.37
N SER A 39 5.16 17.44 -21.22
CA SER A 39 5.63 16.04 -21.37
C SER A 39 6.50 15.57 -20.19
N GLN A 40 7.07 16.46 -19.42
CA GLN A 40 7.95 16.16 -18.27
C GLN A 40 7.20 16.01 -16.95
N LYS A 41 5.93 15.58 -16.95
CA LYS A 41 5.16 15.43 -15.72
C LYS A 41 5.73 14.33 -14.81
N PRO A 42 6.04 14.63 -13.54
CA PRO A 42 6.59 13.66 -12.56
C PRO A 42 5.57 12.62 -12.08
N GLN A 43 4.29 12.71 -12.49
CA GLN A 43 3.19 11.89 -12.00
C GLN A 43 3.41 10.39 -12.22
N MET A 44 4.00 10.00 -13.35
CA MET A 44 4.28 8.60 -13.69
C MET A 44 5.25 7.93 -12.70
N VAL A 45 6.26 8.69 -12.24
CA VAL A 45 7.22 8.22 -11.23
C VAL A 45 6.53 8.05 -9.88
N MET A 46 5.65 8.98 -9.51
CA MET A 46 4.87 8.93 -8.28
C MET A 46 3.95 7.70 -8.24
N TYR A 47 3.17 7.44 -9.30
CA TYR A 47 2.33 6.24 -9.37
C TYR A 47 3.14 4.94 -9.24
N SER A 48 4.32 4.89 -9.86
CA SER A 48 5.22 3.74 -9.72
C SER A 48 5.73 3.56 -8.30
N GLN A 49 5.98 4.64 -7.57
CA GLN A 49 6.37 4.61 -6.16
C GLN A 49 5.24 4.12 -5.26
N TYR A 50 3.99 4.54 -5.50
CA TYR A 50 2.83 4.06 -4.74
C TYR A 50 2.56 2.58 -4.99
N ILE A 51 2.64 2.12 -6.23
CA ILE A 51 2.54 0.69 -6.56
C ILE A 51 3.61 -0.11 -5.80
N LYS A 52 4.86 0.38 -5.80
CA LYS A 52 5.94 -0.25 -5.06
C LYS A 52 5.68 -0.29 -3.56
N SER A 53 5.27 0.83 -2.97
CA SER A 53 4.96 0.91 -1.53
C SER A 53 3.85 -0.07 -1.12
N LEU A 54 2.78 -0.18 -1.92
CA LEU A 54 1.71 -1.14 -1.68
C LEU A 54 2.17 -2.60 -1.90
N SER A 55 3.06 -2.85 -2.86
CA SER A 55 3.66 -4.18 -3.05
C SER A 55 4.59 -4.57 -1.89
N ASP A 56 5.36 -3.62 -1.36
CA ASP A 56 6.19 -3.81 -0.17
C ASP A 56 5.31 -4.08 1.06
N PHE A 57 4.15 -3.40 1.17
CA PHE A 57 3.13 -3.69 2.18
C PHE A 57 2.62 -5.13 2.07
N GLN A 58 2.24 -5.60 0.88
CA GLN A 58 1.76 -6.97 0.66
C GLN A 58 2.81 -8.02 1.06
N LEU A 59 4.08 -7.76 0.73
CA LEU A 59 5.18 -8.64 1.11
C LEU A 59 5.35 -8.72 2.63
N LEU A 60 5.25 -7.59 3.32
CA LEU A 60 5.35 -7.53 4.77
C LEU A 60 4.14 -8.19 5.44
N ASP A 61 2.93 -7.98 4.92
CA ASP A 61 1.71 -8.62 5.38
C ASP A 61 1.78 -10.16 5.27
N ALA A 62 2.28 -10.66 4.14
CA ALA A 62 2.50 -12.08 3.95
C ALA A 62 3.56 -12.68 4.92
N ARG A 63 4.60 -11.90 5.29
CA ARG A 63 5.58 -12.30 6.30
C ARG A 63 4.94 -12.36 7.68
N LEU A 64 4.23 -11.32 8.08
CA LEU A 64 3.52 -11.25 9.33
C LEU A 64 2.52 -12.42 9.46
N SER A 65 1.74 -12.71 8.41
CA SER A 65 0.79 -13.83 8.38
C SER A 65 1.49 -15.17 8.59
N ARG A 66 2.64 -15.38 7.95
CA ARG A 66 3.46 -16.59 8.14
C ARG A 66 4.00 -16.72 9.57
N ASP A 67 4.48 -15.63 10.16
CA ASP A 67 5.03 -15.65 11.51
C ASP A 67 3.93 -15.83 12.57
N MET A 68 2.76 -15.27 12.32
CA MET A 68 1.56 -15.51 13.15
C MET A 68 1.08 -16.96 13.04
N GLU A 69 1.09 -17.59 11.86
CA GLU A 69 0.75 -19.01 11.68
C GLU A 69 1.76 -19.92 12.40
N ARG A 70 3.05 -19.59 12.35
CA ARG A 70 4.06 -20.29 13.16
C ARG A 70 3.81 -20.13 14.66
N ALA A 71 3.44 -18.93 15.10
CA ALA A 71 3.06 -18.70 16.48
C ALA A 71 1.84 -19.53 16.90
N ARG A 72 0.85 -19.66 16.01
CA ARG A 72 -0.35 -20.48 16.22
C ARG A 72 -0.02 -21.96 16.37
N SER A 73 0.79 -22.49 15.45
CA SER A 73 1.18 -23.92 15.43
C SER A 73 2.20 -24.30 16.53
N GLY A 74 2.65 -23.35 17.35
CA GLY A 74 3.56 -23.62 18.47
C GLY A 74 5.04 -23.72 18.10
N TYR A 75 5.41 -23.46 16.84
CA TYR A 75 6.78 -23.42 16.38
C TYR A 75 7.39 -22.03 16.57
N GLY A 76 7.99 -21.79 17.73
CA GLY A 76 8.81 -20.62 18.01
C GLY A 76 8.05 -19.28 17.97
N LEU A 77 7.68 -18.78 19.14
CA LEU A 77 7.02 -17.48 19.28
C LEU A 77 8.08 -16.36 19.32
N ASP A 78 8.38 -15.72 18.21
CA ASP A 78 9.12 -14.45 18.21
C ASP A 78 8.11 -13.28 18.25
N SER A 79 7.58 -13.05 19.45
CA SER A 79 6.58 -11.99 19.70
C SER A 79 7.14 -10.59 19.39
N MET A 80 8.45 -10.35 19.59
CA MET A 80 9.07 -9.06 19.31
C MET A 80 9.11 -8.78 17.82
N ARG A 81 9.42 -9.78 17.00
CA ARG A 81 9.43 -9.66 15.55
C ARG A 81 8.01 -9.40 15.01
N ILE A 82 7.02 -10.18 15.46
CA ILE A 82 5.61 -10.00 15.05
C ILE A 82 5.13 -8.59 15.43
N LEU A 83 5.46 -8.10 16.63
CA LEU A 83 5.10 -6.75 17.05
C LEU A 83 5.79 -5.69 16.18
N SER A 84 7.07 -5.84 15.88
CA SER A 84 7.82 -4.92 15.01
C SER A 84 7.23 -4.88 13.61
N GLU A 85 6.98 -6.03 12.98
CA GLU A 85 6.38 -6.12 11.64
C GLU A 85 4.98 -5.51 11.61
N SER A 86 4.16 -5.76 12.64
CA SER A 86 2.82 -5.18 12.75
C SER A 86 2.85 -3.65 12.94
N MET A 87 3.86 -3.11 13.65
CA MET A 87 4.05 -1.66 13.74
C MET A 87 4.44 -1.06 12.40
N THR A 88 5.35 -1.70 11.68
CA THR A 88 5.76 -1.25 10.34
C THR A 88 4.58 -1.24 9.36
N LEU A 89 3.73 -2.28 9.36
CA LEU A 89 2.51 -2.31 8.56
C LEU A 89 1.57 -1.14 8.88
N ARG A 90 1.39 -0.86 10.17
CA ARG A 90 0.61 0.30 10.61
C ARG A 90 1.17 1.61 10.07
N GLU A 91 2.48 1.82 10.22
CA GLU A 91 3.15 3.04 9.76
C GLU A 91 3.03 3.20 8.24
N MET A 92 3.18 2.12 7.48
CA MET A 92 2.99 2.14 6.03
C MET A 92 1.57 2.56 5.65
N ALA A 93 0.53 2.01 6.29
CA ALA A 93 -0.86 2.36 5.99
C ALA A 93 -1.19 3.82 6.34
N VAL A 94 -0.76 4.30 7.52
CA VAL A 94 -0.99 5.69 7.96
C VAL A 94 -0.21 6.67 7.08
N SER A 95 1.04 6.35 6.73
CA SER A 95 1.85 7.17 5.83
C SER A 95 1.24 7.24 4.44
N PHE A 96 0.75 6.12 3.92
CA PHE A 96 0.06 6.06 2.64
C PHE A 96 -1.21 6.93 2.64
N ALA A 97 -2.05 6.82 3.65
CA ALA A 97 -3.27 7.63 3.76
C ALA A 97 -2.95 9.13 3.75
N ARG A 98 -1.94 9.57 4.54
CA ARG A 98 -1.49 10.97 4.54
C ARG A 98 -0.99 11.44 3.17
N GLN A 99 -0.22 10.60 2.46
CA GLN A 99 0.24 10.93 1.11
C GLN A 99 -0.92 11.10 0.13
N MET A 100 -2.01 10.34 0.30
CA MET A 100 -3.20 10.50 -0.55
C MET A 100 -3.93 11.82 -0.28
N ASP A 101 -4.04 12.24 0.97
CA ASP A 101 -4.61 13.55 1.33
C ASP A 101 -3.78 14.71 0.72
N GLU A 102 -2.45 14.57 0.69
CA GLU A 102 -1.57 15.56 0.04
C GLU A 102 -1.79 15.61 -1.48
N LEU A 103 -2.04 14.48 -2.15
CA LEU A 103 -2.34 14.44 -3.59
C LEU A 103 -3.66 15.11 -3.93
N GLU A 104 -4.67 14.95 -3.09
CA GLU A 104 -5.97 15.64 -3.24
C GLU A 104 -5.75 17.16 -3.27
N GLY A 105 -4.93 17.68 -2.35
CA GLY A 105 -4.58 19.11 -2.30
C GLY A 105 -3.83 19.63 -3.54
N LEU A 106 -3.15 18.75 -4.28
CA LEU A 106 -2.40 19.07 -5.50
C LEU A 106 -3.24 18.92 -6.78
N GLY A 107 -4.48 18.43 -6.69
CA GLY A 107 -5.34 18.15 -7.84
C GLY A 107 -4.82 17.02 -8.74
N ILE A 108 -4.01 16.12 -8.18
CA ILE A 108 -3.50 14.94 -8.87
C ILE A 108 -4.54 13.81 -8.70
N ASN A 109 -4.73 13.01 -9.76
CA ASN A 109 -5.68 11.92 -9.70
C ASN A 109 -5.23 10.88 -8.65
N HIS A 110 -6.10 10.60 -7.70
CA HIS A 110 -5.85 9.75 -6.55
C HIS A 110 -7.05 8.81 -6.28
N PRO A 111 -6.87 7.69 -5.56
CA PRO A 111 -7.96 6.82 -5.16
C PRO A 111 -9.00 7.57 -4.31
N SER A 112 -10.24 7.11 -4.32
CA SER A 112 -11.27 7.74 -3.51
C SER A 112 -10.88 7.74 -2.02
N PRO A 113 -11.16 8.81 -1.26
CA PRO A 113 -10.89 8.87 0.18
C PRO A 113 -11.50 7.71 0.96
N HIS A 114 -12.65 7.21 0.48
CA HIS A 114 -13.31 6.04 1.06
C HIS A 114 -12.47 4.76 0.88
N ALA A 115 -11.86 4.53 -0.28
CA ALA A 115 -11.01 3.35 -0.53
C ALA A 115 -9.75 3.40 0.34
N VAL A 116 -9.13 4.57 0.46
CA VAL A 116 -7.95 4.80 1.29
C VAL A 116 -8.27 4.59 2.77
N SER A 117 -9.34 5.20 3.29
CA SER A 117 -9.76 5.04 4.69
C SER A 117 -10.20 3.60 5.00
N ARG A 118 -10.76 2.87 4.04
CA ARG A 118 -11.09 1.46 4.20
C ARG A 118 -9.83 0.62 4.32
N PHE A 119 -8.85 0.82 3.45
CA PHE A 119 -7.55 0.15 3.52
C PHE A 119 -6.87 0.39 4.88
N GLU A 120 -6.74 1.65 5.30
CA GLU A 120 -6.13 2.01 6.58
C GLU A 120 -6.83 1.32 7.75
N ARG A 121 -8.16 1.38 7.82
CA ARG A 121 -8.96 0.76 8.89
C ARG A 121 -8.76 -0.75 8.97
N GLU A 122 -8.75 -1.44 7.82
CA GLU A 122 -8.54 -2.89 7.79
C GLU A 122 -7.13 -3.28 8.25
N VAL A 123 -6.11 -2.52 7.85
CA VAL A 123 -4.74 -2.72 8.33
C VAL A 123 -4.64 -2.49 9.84
N LEU A 124 -5.23 -1.41 10.36
CA LEU A 124 -5.25 -1.12 11.79
C LEU A 124 -6.00 -2.21 12.57
N GLY A 125 -7.09 -2.73 12.01
CA GLY A 125 -7.84 -3.86 12.55
C GLY A 125 -7.00 -5.13 12.64
N LYS A 126 -6.30 -5.49 11.55
CA LYS A 126 -5.38 -6.64 11.49
C LYS A 126 -4.24 -6.53 12.51
N VAL A 127 -3.59 -5.37 12.58
CA VAL A 127 -2.52 -5.09 13.55
C VAL A 127 -3.01 -5.19 14.99
N SER A 128 -4.20 -4.66 15.28
CA SER A 128 -4.83 -4.77 16.59
C SER A 128 -5.13 -6.24 16.97
N ALA A 129 -5.63 -6.99 16.00
CA ALA A 129 -5.92 -8.42 16.17
C ALA A 129 -4.64 -9.24 16.44
N ALA A 130 -3.54 -8.98 15.73
CA ALA A 130 -2.25 -9.61 15.96
C ALA A 130 -1.75 -9.37 17.40
N ARG A 131 -1.82 -8.12 17.87
CA ARG A 131 -1.43 -7.76 19.24
C ARG A 131 -2.29 -8.43 20.29
N ARG A 132 -3.62 -8.42 20.08
CA ARG A 132 -4.57 -9.11 20.98
C ARG A 132 -4.26 -10.60 21.03
N TYR A 133 -4.05 -11.23 19.87
CA TYR A 133 -3.67 -12.65 19.79
C TYR A 133 -2.43 -12.97 20.63
N LEU A 134 -1.34 -12.20 20.48
CA LEU A 134 -0.09 -12.42 21.24
C LEU A 134 -0.30 -12.27 22.76
N ALA A 135 -1.03 -11.24 23.18
CA ALA A 135 -1.35 -11.02 24.60
C ALA A 135 -2.16 -12.16 25.19
N VAL A 136 -3.24 -12.55 24.52
CA VAL A 136 -4.12 -13.64 24.94
C VAL A 136 -3.38 -14.99 24.89
N ARG A 137 -2.54 -15.21 23.88
CA ARG A 137 -1.71 -16.43 23.74
C ARG A 137 -0.79 -16.64 24.93
N THR A 138 -0.17 -15.59 25.41
CA THR A 138 0.71 -15.69 26.60
C THR A 138 -0.06 -16.10 27.85
N GLN A 139 -1.27 -15.57 28.04
CA GLN A 139 -2.14 -15.94 29.13
C GLN A 139 -2.64 -17.38 28.98
N TRP A 140 -3.05 -17.76 27.77
CA TRP A 140 -3.48 -19.11 27.44
C TRP A 140 -2.41 -20.16 27.75
N LEU A 141 -1.16 -19.93 27.37
CA LEU A 141 -0.03 -20.85 27.63
C LEU A 141 0.18 -21.06 29.15
N LYS A 142 0.08 -19.99 29.94
CA LYS A 142 0.18 -20.09 31.40
C LYS A 142 -0.96 -20.94 31.96
N SER A 143 -2.19 -20.66 31.57
CA SER A 143 -3.39 -21.42 32.04
C SER A 143 -3.32 -22.87 31.60
N TRP A 144 -2.87 -23.14 30.36
CA TRP A 144 -2.69 -24.49 29.86
C TRP A 144 -1.65 -25.28 30.65
N GLN A 145 -0.49 -24.67 30.98
CA GLN A 145 0.53 -25.28 31.81
C GLN A 145 0.02 -25.60 33.20
N GLN A 146 -0.72 -24.69 33.84
CA GLN A 146 -1.28 -24.88 35.16
C GLN A 146 -2.32 -26.00 35.16
N ALA A 147 -3.24 -26.04 34.21
CA ALA A 147 -4.24 -27.08 34.07
C ALA A 147 -3.59 -28.46 33.76
N SER A 148 -2.58 -28.48 32.87
CA SER A 148 -1.84 -29.70 32.56
C SER A 148 -1.08 -30.28 33.78
N TYR A 149 -0.50 -29.41 34.61
CA TYR A 149 0.14 -29.83 35.85
C TYR A 149 -0.86 -30.37 36.87
N ALA A 150 -2.00 -29.70 37.03
CA ALA A 150 -3.07 -30.15 37.94
C ALA A 150 -3.71 -31.46 37.48
N ALA A 151 -3.75 -31.74 36.18
CA ALA A 151 -4.27 -32.99 35.64
C ALA A 151 -3.45 -34.22 36.05
N ASN A 152 -2.13 -34.10 36.26
CA ASN A 152 -1.25 -35.22 36.65
C ASN A 152 -1.58 -35.83 38.03
N GLY A 153 -2.39 -35.18 38.83
CA GLY A 153 -2.80 -35.67 40.14
C GLY A 153 -4.19 -36.31 40.18
N LEU A 154 -4.85 -36.47 39.02
CA LEU A 154 -6.17 -37.04 38.89
C LEU A 154 -6.14 -38.57 38.78
N PRO A 155 -7.29 -39.28 39.09
CA PRO A 155 -7.48 -40.67 38.69
C PRO A 155 -7.37 -40.85 37.18
N ASP A 156 -6.82 -42.00 36.72
CA ASP A 156 -6.48 -42.28 35.30
C ASP A 156 -7.60 -41.96 34.31
N ASN A 157 -8.86 -42.26 34.68
CA ASN A 157 -10.03 -42.01 33.83
C ASN A 157 -10.32 -40.49 33.66
N GLN A 158 -10.08 -39.69 34.70
CA GLN A 158 -10.29 -38.24 34.67
C GLN A 158 -9.09 -37.56 33.99
N GLU A 159 -7.87 -38.02 34.29
CA GLU A 159 -6.65 -37.55 33.69
C GLU A 159 -6.70 -37.67 32.15
N TYR A 160 -7.10 -38.81 31.62
CA TYR A 160 -7.26 -39.05 30.19
C TYR A 160 -8.21 -38.03 29.54
N VAL A 161 -9.40 -37.83 30.10
CA VAL A 161 -10.38 -36.89 29.54
C VAL A 161 -9.89 -35.45 29.59
N VAL A 162 -9.23 -35.04 30.67
CA VAL A 162 -8.67 -33.67 30.79
C VAL A 162 -7.52 -33.48 29.82
N ARG A 163 -6.66 -34.45 29.62
CA ARG A 163 -5.59 -34.38 28.63
C ARG A 163 -6.10 -34.26 27.19
N GLU A 164 -7.11 -35.06 26.81
CA GLU A 164 -7.76 -34.98 25.51
C GLU A 164 -8.39 -33.58 25.27
N LEU A 165 -9.02 -33.03 26.31
CA LEU A 165 -9.54 -31.66 26.31
C LEU A 165 -8.45 -30.61 26.10
N LEU A 166 -7.35 -30.74 26.82
CA LEU A 166 -6.22 -29.83 26.73
C LEU A 166 -5.51 -29.90 25.34
N ASP A 167 -5.39 -31.11 24.80
CA ASP A 167 -4.79 -31.33 23.47
C ASP A 167 -5.72 -30.82 22.36
N SER A 168 -7.03 -31.02 22.50
CA SER A 168 -8.03 -30.47 21.58
C SER A 168 -8.06 -28.94 21.61
N ALA A 169 -8.00 -28.33 22.79
CA ALA A 169 -7.90 -26.88 22.94
C ALA A 169 -6.58 -26.34 22.34
N ARG A 170 -5.47 -27.08 22.49
CA ARG A 170 -4.17 -26.75 21.89
C ARG A 170 -4.20 -26.81 20.39
N ALA A 171 -4.95 -27.77 19.81
CA ALA A 171 -5.16 -27.89 18.37
C ALA A 171 -6.10 -26.82 17.81
N GLY A 172 -6.68 -25.96 18.66
CA GLY A 172 -7.56 -24.86 18.24
C GLY A 172 -9.03 -25.27 18.10
N PHE A 173 -9.41 -26.46 18.57
CA PHE A 173 -10.80 -26.88 18.55
C PHE A 173 -11.60 -26.21 19.67
N SER A 174 -12.85 -25.85 19.37
CA SER A 174 -13.81 -25.39 20.37
C SER A 174 -14.28 -26.61 21.17
N VAL A 175 -13.87 -26.67 22.41
CA VAL A 175 -14.19 -27.79 23.30
C VAL A 175 -15.08 -27.29 24.43
N ARG A 176 -16.00 -28.14 24.90
CA ARG A 176 -16.82 -27.87 26.08
C ARG A 176 -16.42 -28.83 27.20
N LEU A 177 -16.45 -28.33 28.43
CA LEU A 177 -16.30 -29.17 29.61
C LEU A 177 -17.46 -30.16 29.70
N PRO A 178 -17.21 -31.48 29.81
CA PRO A 178 -18.25 -32.45 30.01
C PRO A 178 -18.86 -32.27 31.43
N GLU A 179 -20.16 -32.28 31.49
CA GLU A 179 -20.87 -32.26 32.77
C GLU A 179 -20.68 -33.57 33.54
N GLY A 180 -20.47 -33.49 34.87
CA GLY A 180 -20.42 -34.68 35.72
C GLY A 180 -19.07 -35.41 35.84
N LEU A 181 -17.95 -34.79 35.35
CA LEU A 181 -16.62 -35.39 35.47
C LEU A 181 -16.09 -35.54 36.90
N GLY A 182 -16.73 -34.92 37.89
CA GLY A 182 -16.31 -34.99 39.31
C GLY A 182 -14.92 -34.40 39.58
N LEU A 183 -14.50 -33.42 38.75
CA LEU A 183 -13.22 -32.75 38.91
C LEU A 183 -13.19 -31.87 40.17
N PRO A 184 -12.00 -31.67 40.79
CA PRO A 184 -11.85 -30.67 41.83
C PRO A 184 -12.27 -29.26 41.33
N ASP A 185 -12.99 -28.52 42.19
CA ASP A 185 -13.52 -27.20 41.83
C ASP A 185 -12.45 -26.24 41.29
N THR A 186 -11.23 -26.31 41.82
CA THR A 186 -10.10 -25.51 41.38
C THR A 186 -9.68 -25.82 39.95
N LEU A 187 -9.64 -27.12 39.57
CA LEU A 187 -9.31 -27.54 38.22
C LEU A 187 -10.43 -27.25 37.25
N TYR A 188 -11.68 -27.45 37.66
CA TYR A 188 -12.86 -27.09 36.88
C TYR A 188 -12.82 -25.62 36.51
N TYR A 189 -12.58 -24.73 37.48
CA TYR A 189 -12.43 -23.30 37.23
C TYR A 189 -11.26 -22.95 36.28
N GLN A 190 -10.10 -23.62 36.43
CA GLN A 190 -8.95 -23.42 35.55
C GLN A 190 -9.25 -23.86 34.12
N LEU A 191 -9.95 -24.96 33.90
CA LEU A 191 -10.35 -25.44 32.57
C LEU A 191 -11.38 -24.52 31.93
N ASP A 192 -12.40 -24.07 32.70
CA ASP A 192 -13.40 -23.12 32.22
C ASP A 192 -12.73 -21.80 31.78
N MET A 193 -11.82 -21.27 32.59
CA MET A 193 -11.04 -20.09 32.25
C MET A 193 -10.19 -20.31 30.99
N LEU A 194 -9.54 -21.46 30.84
CA LEU A 194 -8.77 -21.83 29.68
C LEU A 194 -9.63 -21.85 28.40
N LEU A 195 -10.81 -22.43 28.47
CA LEU A 195 -11.74 -22.55 27.35
C LEU A 195 -12.28 -21.18 26.93
N ASN A 196 -12.55 -20.29 27.90
CA ASN A 196 -12.94 -18.90 27.60
C ASN A 196 -11.81 -18.12 26.93
N ILE A 197 -10.56 -18.28 27.38
CA ILE A 197 -9.38 -17.70 26.74
C ILE A 197 -9.20 -18.28 25.35
N ASN A 198 -9.48 -19.56 25.13
CA ASN A 198 -9.37 -20.18 23.80
C ASN A 198 -10.38 -19.59 22.81
N LEU A 199 -11.57 -19.22 23.26
CA LEU A 199 -12.54 -18.50 22.43
C LEU A 199 -12.02 -17.13 22.02
N ASP A 200 -11.51 -16.34 22.97
CA ASP A 200 -10.89 -15.05 22.71
C ASP A 200 -9.73 -15.15 21.71
N LEU A 201 -8.94 -16.22 21.82
CA LEU A 201 -7.82 -16.49 20.91
C LEU A 201 -8.31 -16.77 19.49
N SER A 202 -9.37 -17.57 19.36
CA SER A 202 -9.96 -17.91 18.06
C SER A 202 -10.61 -16.69 17.38
N GLU A 203 -11.26 -15.82 18.15
CA GLU A 203 -11.81 -14.56 17.63
C GLU A 203 -10.72 -13.59 17.17
N ALA A 204 -9.64 -13.45 17.95
CA ALA A 204 -8.51 -12.61 17.59
C ALA A 204 -7.83 -13.14 16.31
N TRP A 205 -7.71 -14.47 16.19
CA TRP A 205 -7.20 -15.11 14.99
C TRP A 205 -8.09 -14.87 13.78
N ALA A 206 -9.39 -15.10 13.88
CA ALA A 206 -10.32 -14.91 12.78
C ALA A 206 -10.32 -13.47 12.21
N ARG A 207 -10.13 -12.47 13.09
CA ARG A 207 -9.98 -11.07 12.68
C ARG A 207 -8.63 -10.82 12.02
N PHE A 208 -7.57 -11.47 12.47
CA PHE A 208 -6.23 -11.34 11.91
C PHE A 208 -6.15 -12.00 10.53
N ASP A 209 -6.72 -13.20 10.37
CA ASP A 209 -6.69 -14.02 9.14
C ASP A 209 -7.60 -13.48 8.03
N SER A 210 -8.20 -12.32 8.23
CA SER A 210 -9.02 -11.66 7.22
C SER A 210 -8.15 -11.13 6.07
N ASP A 211 -8.50 -11.48 4.84
CA ASP A 211 -7.84 -11.00 3.62
C ASP A 211 -8.22 -9.56 3.23
N ALA A 212 -9.06 -8.88 4.02
CA ALA A 212 -9.61 -7.58 3.67
C ALA A 212 -8.54 -6.50 3.44
N ALA A 213 -7.46 -6.49 4.23
CA ALA A 213 -6.35 -5.55 4.06
C ALA A 213 -5.62 -5.78 2.73
N MET A 214 -5.39 -7.06 2.38
CA MET A 214 -4.74 -7.44 1.13
C MET A 214 -5.60 -7.07 -0.08
N LEU A 215 -6.89 -7.43 -0.08
CA LEU A 215 -7.83 -7.11 -1.16
C LEU A 215 -7.95 -5.60 -1.40
N ASN A 216 -8.02 -4.81 -0.32
CA ASN A 216 -8.06 -3.35 -0.44
C ASN A 216 -6.73 -2.79 -1.00
N SER A 217 -5.57 -3.38 -0.65
CA SER A 217 -4.29 -2.97 -1.23
C SER A 217 -4.21 -3.29 -2.73
N GLU A 218 -4.78 -4.42 -3.17
CA GLU A 218 -4.86 -4.79 -4.59
C GLU A 218 -5.73 -3.81 -5.39
N GLU A 219 -6.89 -3.41 -4.83
CA GLU A 219 -7.76 -2.40 -5.45
C GLU A 219 -7.00 -1.07 -5.67
N LEU A 220 -6.21 -0.64 -4.68
CA LEU A 220 -5.38 0.56 -4.78
C LEU A 220 -4.25 0.41 -5.81
N ILE A 221 -3.59 -0.75 -5.86
CA ILE A 221 -2.56 -1.05 -6.87
C ILE A 221 -3.17 -0.99 -8.28
N GLN A 222 -4.33 -1.60 -8.49
CA GLN A 222 -5.03 -1.57 -9.78
C GLN A 222 -5.37 -0.15 -10.21
N PHE A 223 -5.84 0.69 -9.29
CA PHE A 223 -6.08 2.10 -9.57
C PHE A 223 -4.82 2.79 -10.10
N PHE A 224 -3.69 2.70 -9.40
CA PHE A 224 -2.44 3.34 -9.83
C PHE A 224 -1.86 2.73 -11.12
N GLN A 225 -2.06 1.45 -11.35
CA GLN A 225 -1.66 0.81 -12.62
C GLN A 225 -2.47 1.38 -13.79
N MET A 226 -3.78 1.56 -13.64
CA MET A 226 -4.64 2.15 -14.66
C MET A 226 -4.26 3.62 -14.92
N GLU A 227 -4.04 4.41 -13.88
CA GLU A 227 -3.60 5.80 -14.02
C GLU A 227 -2.24 5.90 -14.71
N ARG A 228 -1.30 5.04 -14.34
CA ARG A 228 0.01 4.96 -15.03
C ARG A 228 -0.14 4.61 -16.51
N LEU A 229 -1.01 3.67 -16.86
CA LEU A 229 -1.27 3.30 -18.25
C LEU A 229 -1.95 4.44 -19.03
N ASN A 230 -2.88 5.16 -18.42
CA ASN A 230 -3.52 6.34 -19.00
C ASN A 230 -2.48 7.43 -19.29
N GLU A 231 -1.57 7.70 -18.35
CA GLU A 231 -0.47 8.65 -18.54
C GLU A 231 0.49 8.23 -19.66
N ILE A 232 0.83 6.93 -19.75
CA ILE A 232 1.64 6.40 -20.87
C ILE A 232 0.93 6.60 -22.20
N ALA A 233 -0.36 6.31 -22.28
CA ALA A 233 -1.15 6.47 -23.50
C ALA A 233 -1.26 7.94 -23.95
N LEU A 234 -1.40 8.86 -23.00
CA LEU A 234 -1.38 10.30 -23.25
C LEU A 234 0.01 10.76 -23.72
N ASN A 235 1.06 10.34 -23.02
CA ASN A 235 2.42 10.69 -23.35
C ASN A 235 2.90 10.12 -24.70
N ALA A 236 2.38 8.97 -25.13
CA ALA A 236 2.68 8.42 -26.45
C ALA A 236 2.20 9.29 -27.61
N LYS A 237 1.17 10.12 -27.40
CA LYS A 237 0.68 11.06 -28.43
C LYS A 237 1.50 12.34 -28.50
N ILE A 238 2.19 12.73 -27.44
CA ILE A 238 2.97 13.97 -27.37
C ILE A 238 4.13 13.98 -28.38
N PRO A 239 4.97 12.93 -28.53
CA PRO A 239 6.03 12.89 -29.54
C PRO A 239 5.52 13.04 -30.96
N LEU A 240 4.33 12.50 -31.25
CA LEU A 240 3.71 12.59 -32.58
C LEU A 240 3.27 14.03 -32.89
N VAL A 241 2.67 14.71 -31.93
CA VAL A 241 2.33 16.15 -32.04
C VAL A 241 3.59 17.00 -32.15
N PHE A 242 4.63 16.67 -31.39
CA PHE A 242 5.95 17.31 -31.44
C PHE A 242 6.59 17.19 -32.83
N TYR A 243 6.57 15.98 -33.38
CA TYR A 243 7.10 15.71 -34.71
C TYR A 243 6.35 16.51 -35.80
N PHE A 244 5.02 16.54 -35.73
CA PHE A 244 4.19 17.29 -36.66
C PHE A 244 4.44 18.79 -36.57
N LEU A 245 4.54 19.37 -35.38
CA LEU A 245 4.85 20.77 -35.16
C LEU A 245 6.25 21.15 -35.64
N THR A 246 7.27 20.31 -35.40
CA THR A 246 8.64 20.54 -35.93
C THR A 246 8.68 20.48 -37.45
N LEU A 247 7.91 19.58 -38.06
CA LEU A 247 7.83 19.50 -39.52
C LEU A 247 7.17 20.74 -40.12
N VAL A 248 6.11 21.25 -39.51
CA VAL A 248 5.45 22.50 -39.91
C VAL A 248 6.43 23.70 -39.78
N LEU A 249 7.19 23.74 -38.66
CA LEU A 249 8.18 24.80 -38.43
C LEU A 249 9.33 24.75 -39.46
N LEU A 250 9.80 23.55 -39.82
CA LEU A 250 10.78 23.32 -40.86
C LEU A 250 10.28 23.78 -42.24
N LEU A 251 9.07 23.44 -42.61
CA LEU A 251 8.44 23.86 -43.85
C LEU A 251 8.26 25.39 -43.90
N ALA A 252 7.82 26.00 -42.81
CA ALA A 252 7.66 27.44 -42.71
C ALA A 252 9.00 28.19 -42.85
N THR A 253 10.06 27.70 -42.19
CA THR A 253 11.44 28.30 -42.33
C THR A 253 12.00 28.11 -43.73
N PHE A 254 11.78 26.94 -44.36
CA PHE A 254 12.21 26.65 -45.70
C PHE A 254 11.51 27.60 -46.72
N PHE A 255 10.19 27.73 -46.62
CA PHE A 255 9.41 28.63 -47.45
C PHE A 255 9.86 30.10 -47.29
N PHE A 256 10.18 30.53 -46.08
CA PHE A 256 10.69 31.88 -45.80
C PHE A 256 12.05 32.13 -46.44
N MET A 257 12.95 31.13 -46.36
CA MET A 257 14.27 31.23 -47.00
C MET A 257 14.20 31.37 -48.52
N PHE A 258 13.26 30.64 -49.17
CA PHE A 258 13.07 30.73 -50.63
C PHE A 258 12.46 32.06 -51.04
N ARG A 259 11.48 32.57 -50.30
CA ARG A 259 10.84 33.87 -50.61
C ARG A 259 11.74 35.08 -50.34
N SER A 260 12.73 34.95 -49.48
CA SER A 260 13.70 36.01 -49.15
C SER A 260 14.80 36.13 -50.21
N LYS A 261 14.89 35.19 -51.16
CA LYS A 261 15.88 35.20 -52.25
C LYS A 261 15.32 35.71 -53.60
N GLN A 262 14.00 35.91 -53.68
CA GLN A 262 13.31 36.61 -54.75
C GLN A 262 13.09 38.10 -54.36
#